data_9cc69b270c2e6b1b63d8349fc506d80e
#
_entry.id   9cc69b270c2e6b1b63d8349fc506d80e
#
_cell.length_a   1.000
_cell.length_b   1.000
_cell.length_c   1.000
_cell.angle_alpha   90.00
_cell.angle_beta   90.00
_cell.angle_gamma   90.00
#
_symmetry.space_group_name_H-M   'P 1'
#
loop_
_entity.id
_entity.type
_entity.pdbx_description
1 polymer ?
#
loop_
_entity_poly.entity_id
_entity_poly.type
_entity_poly.pdbx_seq_one_letter_code
_entity_poly.pdbx_strand_id
1 'polypeptide(L)'
;MKKFFQPSLVLTTLVLALGGTNAGAAATVTFTQPEGYVDMPFAPWEKERVMKELKEHFEKLGAKLPQGHDLTVEVLDIDLAGRIEPQLHFSQDIRVLKGRADWPMIVLRYRVESQGKVLASGEARVDDKSYLDHFNRYSANESLRYEKRMLDDWFKTVLNQ
;
A
#
# COMPACT_ATOMS: atom_id res chain seq x y z
N MET A 1 78.69 18.58 -3.38
CA MET A 1 77.60 18.22 -4.27
C MET A 1 76.37 17.94 -3.35
N LYS A 2 75.45 18.89 -3.20
CA LYS A 2 74.22 18.75 -2.36
C LYS A 2 73.06 18.55 -3.34
N LYS A 3 72.46 17.36 -3.30
CA LYS A 3 71.23 17.04 -4.05
C LYS A 3 70.02 17.55 -3.29
N PHE A 4 69.27 18.51 -3.89
CA PHE A 4 67.99 18.95 -3.42
C PHE A 4 66.94 17.93 -3.82
N PHE A 5 66.22 17.40 -2.84
CA PHE A 5 65.04 16.54 -2.99
C PHE A 5 63.78 17.43 -2.99
N GLN A 6 63.05 17.54 -4.08
CA GLN A 6 61.76 18.20 -4.11
C GLN A 6 60.67 17.19 -3.79
N PRO A 7 59.75 17.45 -2.88
CA PRO A 7 58.58 16.62 -2.70
C PRO A 7 57.51 17.01 -3.71
N SER A 8 57.11 16.06 -4.56
CA SER A 8 55.93 16.17 -5.41
C SER A 8 54.65 16.11 -4.55
N LEU A 9 53.93 17.20 -4.58
CA LEU A 9 52.60 17.31 -3.97
C LEU A 9 51.56 16.64 -4.91
N VAL A 10 51.11 15.42 -4.54
CA VAL A 10 50.02 14.74 -5.25
C VAL A 10 48.71 15.29 -4.72
N LEU A 11 48.06 16.13 -5.51
CA LEU A 11 46.74 16.66 -5.24
C LEU A 11 45.67 15.60 -5.61
N THR A 12 45.23 14.85 -4.61
CA THR A 12 44.15 13.87 -4.78
C THR A 12 42.81 14.62 -4.80
N THR A 13 42.27 14.85 -5.98
CA THR A 13 40.90 15.38 -6.16
C THR A 13 39.89 14.29 -5.79
N LEU A 14 39.26 14.43 -4.62
CA LEU A 14 38.12 13.62 -4.20
C LEU A 14 36.86 14.09 -4.97
N VAL A 15 36.49 13.37 -6.04
CA VAL A 15 35.21 13.59 -6.72
C VAL A 15 34.14 12.95 -5.90
N LEU A 16 33.38 13.76 -5.11
CA LEU A 16 32.11 13.35 -4.55
C LEU A 16 31.12 13.22 -5.71
N ALA A 17 30.87 12.00 -6.16
CA ALA A 17 29.73 11.69 -7.01
C ALA A 17 28.46 11.81 -6.14
N LEU A 18 27.79 12.96 -6.18
CA LEU A 18 26.40 13.11 -5.73
C LEU A 18 25.54 12.27 -6.68
N GLY A 19 25.42 10.98 -6.39
CA GLY A 19 24.41 10.14 -6.99
C GLY A 19 23.04 10.62 -6.51
N GLY A 20 22.43 11.51 -7.29
CA GLY A 20 21.01 11.83 -7.11
C GLY A 20 20.20 10.59 -7.38
N THR A 21 19.80 9.87 -6.34
CA THR A 21 18.72 8.90 -6.45
C THR A 21 17.48 9.71 -6.81
N ASN A 22 16.92 9.48 -7.99
CA ASN A 22 15.55 9.90 -8.29
C ASN A 22 14.63 9.14 -7.31
N ALA A 23 14.41 9.71 -6.14
CA ALA A 23 13.44 9.22 -5.20
C ALA A 23 12.06 9.56 -5.79
N GLY A 24 11.53 8.66 -6.60
CA GLY A 24 10.10 8.66 -6.90
C GLY A 24 9.32 8.48 -5.61
N ALA A 25 8.07 8.91 -5.58
CA ALA A 25 7.18 8.60 -4.47
C ALA A 25 7.09 7.08 -4.30
N ALA A 26 7.43 6.56 -3.12
CA ALA A 26 7.44 5.14 -2.84
C ALA A 26 6.35 4.79 -1.80
N ALA A 27 5.78 3.60 -1.92
CA ALA A 27 4.91 3.06 -0.89
C ALA A 27 5.49 1.78 -0.32
N THR A 28 5.56 1.71 1.00
CA THR A 28 5.93 0.49 1.75
C THR A 28 4.70 -0.04 2.46
N VAL A 29 4.35 -1.30 2.21
CA VAL A 29 3.14 -1.94 2.77
C VAL A 29 3.53 -3.20 3.53
N THR A 30 3.05 -3.29 4.77
CA THR A 30 3.22 -4.46 5.63
C THR A 30 1.86 -4.97 6.11
N PHE A 31 1.75 -6.27 6.36
CA PHE A 31 0.56 -6.92 6.88
C PHE A 31 0.91 -7.55 8.23
N THR A 32 0.27 -7.09 9.30
CA THR A 32 0.58 -7.51 10.67
C THR A 32 -0.36 -8.63 11.08
N GLN A 33 0.18 -9.80 11.39
CA GLN A 33 -0.58 -10.99 11.84
C GLN A 33 -1.74 -11.37 10.91
N PRO A 34 -1.51 -11.59 9.62
CA PRO A 34 -2.57 -11.79 8.62
C PRO A 34 -3.44 -13.05 8.87
N GLU A 35 -2.99 -13.94 9.75
CA GLU A 35 -3.77 -15.12 10.16
C GLU A 35 -4.96 -14.76 11.07
N GLY A 36 -4.94 -13.59 11.66
CA GLY A 36 -5.99 -13.11 12.57
C GLY A 36 -7.02 -12.18 11.91
N TYR A 37 -6.91 -11.91 10.60
CA TYR A 37 -7.85 -11.00 9.92
C TYR A 37 -9.27 -11.57 9.88
N VAL A 38 -10.27 -10.68 9.98
CA VAL A 38 -11.68 -11.05 10.14
C VAL A 38 -12.21 -11.87 8.99
N ASP A 39 -11.98 -11.44 7.76
CA ASP A 39 -12.43 -12.18 6.57
C ASP A 39 -11.36 -12.25 5.49
N MET A 40 -10.70 -13.40 5.44
CA MET A 40 -9.71 -13.73 4.41
C MET A 40 -10.01 -15.12 3.83
N PRO A 41 -9.68 -15.37 2.57
CA PRO A 41 -9.81 -16.69 1.98
C PRO A 41 -9.09 -17.77 2.81
N PHE A 42 -9.69 -18.96 2.90
CA PHE A 42 -9.09 -20.09 3.63
C PHE A 42 -7.85 -20.64 2.94
N ALA A 43 -7.85 -20.69 1.61
CA ALA A 43 -6.72 -21.19 0.83
C ALA A 43 -5.52 -20.22 0.93
N PRO A 44 -4.32 -20.70 1.33
CA PRO A 44 -3.15 -19.82 1.50
C PRO A 44 -2.79 -19.03 0.25
N TRP A 45 -2.89 -19.63 -0.93
CA TRP A 45 -2.59 -18.97 -2.20
C TRP A 45 -3.59 -17.84 -2.56
N GLU A 46 -4.86 -17.99 -2.15
CA GLU A 46 -5.86 -16.93 -2.31
C GLU A 46 -5.62 -15.78 -1.35
N LYS A 47 -5.26 -16.09 -0.10
CA LYS A 47 -4.87 -15.11 0.90
C LYS A 47 -3.66 -14.28 0.41
N GLU A 48 -2.62 -14.95 -0.08
CA GLU A 48 -1.44 -14.29 -0.66
C GLU A 48 -1.81 -13.41 -1.85
N ARG A 49 -2.72 -13.86 -2.71
CA ARG A 49 -3.22 -13.07 -3.85
C ARG A 49 -3.92 -11.80 -3.38
N VAL A 50 -4.81 -11.90 -2.39
CA VAL A 50 -5.50 -10.73 -1.82
C VAL A 50 -4.49 -9.71 -1.26
N MET A 51 -3.56 -10.16 -0.43
CA MET A 51 -2.53 -9.28 0.14
C MET A 51 -1.66 -8.65 -0.94
N LYS A 52 -1.26 -9.40 -1.96
CA LYS A 52 -0.49 -8.88 -3.09
C LYS A 52 -1.27 -7.81 -3.85
N GLU A 53 -2.52 -8.04 -4.19
CA GLU A 53 -3.35 -7.08 -4.92
C GLU A 53 -3.59 -5.79 -4.12
N LEU A 54 -3.81 -5.90 -2.80
CA LEU A 54 -3.92 -4.73 -1.93
C LEU A 54 -2.60 -3.97 -1.83
N LYS A 55 -1.47 -4.67 -1.70
CA LYS A 55 -0.14 -4.05 -1.73
C LYS A 55 0.08 -3.27 -3.02
N GLU A 56 -0.14 -3.89 -4.18
CA GLU A 56 -0.03 -3.23 -5.48
C GLU A 56 -0.96 -2.01 -5.61
N HIS A 57 -2.13 -2.07 -4.98
CA HIS A 57 -3.04 -0.93 -4.97
C HIS A 57 -2.51 0.21 -4.10
N PHE A 58 -2.01 -0.04 -2.90
CA PHE A 58 -1.35 0.97 -2.07
C PHE A 58 -0.12 1.57 -2.75
N GLU A 59 0.68 0.76 -3.46
CA GLU A 59 1.81 1.25 -4.26
C GLU A 59 1.34 2.24 -5.35
N LYS A 60 0.23 1.93 -6.03
CA LYS A 60 -0.39 2.85 -7.01
C LYS A 60 -0.92 4.13 -6.33
N LEU A 61 -1.40 4.07 -5.10
CA LEU A 61 -1.81 5.24 -4.34
C LEU A 61 -0.60 6.08 -3.94
N GLY A 62 0.45 5.45 -3.39
CA GLY A 62 1.70 6.14 -3.04
C GLY A 62 2.33 6.85 -4.24
N ALA A 63 2.29 6.24 -5.43
CA ALA A 63 2.79 6.86 -6.65
C ALA A 63 2.04 8.14 -7.07
N LYS A 64 0.87 8.45 -6.48
CA LYS A 64 0.15 9.71 -6.69
C LYS A 64 0.60 10.83 -5.75
N LEU A 65 1.42 10.53 -4.75
CA LEU A 65 2.02 11.54 -3.89
C LEU A 65 3.00 12.42 -4.69
N PRO A 66 3.23 13.65 -4.23
CA PRO A 66 4.28 14.49 -4.80
C PRO A 66 5.65 13.79 -4.75
N GLN A 67 6.52 14.13 -5.69
CA GLN A 67 7.87 13.58 -5.73
C GLN A 67 8.61 13.84 -4.40
N GLY A 68 9.32 12.83 -3.90
CA GLY A 68 10.05 12.90 -2.63
C GLY A 68 9.15 12.70 -1.39
N HIS A 69 7.91 12.24 -1.60
CA HIS A 69 7.04 11.80 -0.51
C HIS A 69 6.96 10.27 -0.49
N ASP A 70 7.03 9.70 0.70
CA ASP A 70 6.94 8.27 0.92
C ASP A 70 5.69 7.96 1.74
N LEU A 71 4.98 6.89 1.36
CA LEU A 71 3.84 6.35 2.07
C LEU A 71 4.23 5.04 2.75
N THR A 72 4.06 4.96 4.06
CA THR A 72 4.14 3.69 4.79
C THR A 72 2.73 3.30 5.24
N VAL A 73 2.34 2.06 4.97
CA VAL A 73 1.06 1.49 5.41
C VAL A 73 1.33 0.18 6.13
N GLU A 74 0.78 0.06 7.33
CA GLU A 74 0.71 -1.18 8.10
C GLU A 74 -0.75 -1.60 8.16
N VAL A 75 -1.11 -2.69 7.49
CA VAL A 75 -2.46 -3.26 7.52
C VAL A 75 -2.59 -4.12 8.78
N LEU A 76 -3.60 -3.81 9.60
CA LEU A 76 -3.84 -4.44 10.90
C LEU A 76 -5.00 -5.43 10.84
N ASP A 77 -5.99 -5.19 9.98
CA ASP A 77 -7.14 -6.07 9.80
C ASP A 77 -7.76 -5.88 8.41
N ILE A 78 -8.36 -6.94 7.89
CA ILE A 78 -9.06 -6.95 6.62
C ILE A 78 -10.37 -7.72 6.81
N ASP A 79 -11.46 -7.08 6.39
CA ASP A 79 -12.79 -7.66 6.22
C ASP A 79 -13.24 -7.35 4.79
N LEU A 80 -13.27 -8.34 3.93
CA LEU A 80 -13.56 -8.16 2.51
C LEU A 80 -15.06 -8.00 2.27
N ALA A 81 -15.45 -7.28 1.21
CA ALA A 81 -16.84 -7.15 0.79
C ALA A 81 -17.48 -8.52 0.53
N GLY A 82 -18.64 -8.76 1.13
CA GLY A 82 -19.35 -10.03 1.05
C GLY A 82 -18.75 -11.11 1.96
N ARG A 83 -19.30 -12.29 1.86
CA ARG A 83 -18.81 -13.46 2.59
C ARG A 83 -18.59 -14.65 1.69
N ILE A 84 -17.67 -15.51 2.05
CA ILE A 84 -17.42 -16.77 1.36
C ILE A 84 -18.54 -17.75 1.69
N GLU A 85 -19.22 -18.27 0.66
CA GLU A 85 -20.14 -19.40 0.79
C GLU A 85 -19.51 -20.64 0.15
N PRO A 86 -19.14 -21.66 0.97
CA PRO A 86 -18.56 -22.91 0.46
C PRO A 86 -19.54 -23.61 -0.48
N GLN A 87 -19.06 -23.98 -1.65
CA GLN A 87 -19.82 -24.73 -2.63
C GLN A 87 -19.47 -26.21 -2.55
N LEU A 88 -20.41 -27.06 -2.08
CA LEU A 88 -20.20 -28.50 -1.90
C LEU A 88 -19.86 -29.27 -3.21
N HIS A 89 -20.13 -28.66 -4.37
CA HIS A 89 -20.01 -29.32 -5.67
C HIS A 89 -19.07 -28.59 -6.67
N PHE A 90 -18.45 -27.49 -6.26
CA PHE A 90 -17.54 -26.74 -7.13
C PHE A 90 -16.19 -26.57 -6.45
N SER A 91 -15.14 -26.54 -7.26
CA SER A 91 -13.74 -26.40 -6.78
C SER A 91 -13.37 -24.98 -6.34
N GLN A 92 -14.30 -24.06 -6.38
CA GLN A 92 -14.08 -22.66 -6.01
C GLN A 92 -15.21 -22.16 -5.10
N ASP A 93 -14.83 -21.49 -4.03
CA ASP A 93 -15.75 -20.79 -3.16
C ASP A 93 -16.33 -19.57 -3.86
N ILE A 94 -17.62 -19.29 -3.63
CA ILE A 94 -18.29 -18.13 -4.16
C ILE A 94 -18.36 -17.05 -3.08
N ARG A 95 -17.99 -15.82 -3.42
CA ARG A 95 -18.20 -14.66 -2.56
C ARG A 95 -19.54 -14.03 -2.88
N VAL A 96 -20.43 -14.02 -1.89
CA VAL A 96 -21.79 -13.47 -1.97
C VAL A 96 -21.83 -12.09 -1.34
N LEU A 97 -22.30 -11.10 -2.09
CA LEU A 97 -22.43 -9.70 -1.65
C LEU A 97 -23.86 -9.42 -1.21
N LYS A 98 -24.05 -8.95 0.04
CA LYS A 98 -25.37 -8.65 0.62
C LYS A 98 -25.60 -7.16 0.94
N GLY A 99 -24.68 -6.31 0.50
CA GLY A 99 -24.78 -4.87 0.71
C GLY A 99 -24.54 -4.47 2.16
N ARG A 100 -25.53 -3.86 2.80
CA ARG A 100 -25.38 -3.26 4.14
C ARG A 100 -25.10 -4.25 5.27
N ALA A 101 -24.98 -5.54 5.00
CA ALA A 101 -24.69 -6.57 6.00
C ALA A 101 -23.23 -7.05 5.99
N ASP A 102 -22.48 -6.74 4.92
CA ASP A 102 -21.14 -7.31 4.65
C ASP A 102 -20.25 -6.34 3.86
N TRP A 103 -20.13 -5.12 4.36
CA TRP A 103 -19.34 -4.08 3.70
C TRP A 103 -17.84 -4.29 3.90
N PRO A 104 -17.01 -3.86 2.93
CA PRO A 104 -15.57 -3.94 3.08
C PRO A 104 -15.06 -3.01 4.19
N MET A 105 -14.04 -3.49 4.93
CA MET A 105 -13.37 -2.73 5.96
C MET A 105 -11.90 -3.12 6.02
N ILE A 106 -11.03 -2.12 6.17
CA ILE A 106 -9.60 -2.32 6.41
C ILE A 106 -9.19 -1.41 7.56
N VAL A 107 -8.55 -1.98 8.59
CA VAL A 107 -7.90 -1.21 9.65
C VAL A 107 -6.42 -1.10 9.31
N LEU A 108 -5.89 0.11 9.33
CA LEU A 108 -4.52 0.37 8.96
C LEU A 108 -3.90 1.51 9.76
N ARG A 109 -2.59 1.50 9.92
CA ARG A 109 -1.77 2.67 10.27
C ARG A 109 -1.10 3.19 9.02
N TYR A 110 -1.03 4.50 8.91
CA TYR A 110 -0.34 5.13 7.78
C TYR A 110 0.58 6.24 8.24
N ARG A 111 1.58 6.51 7.41
CA ARG A 111 2.52 7.59 7.59
C ARG A 111 2.97 8.10 6.24
N VAL A 112 2.86 9.41 6.04
CA VAL A 112 3.37 10.11 4.88
C VAL A 112 4.55 10.96 5.32
N GLU A 113 5.67 10.80 4.66
CA GLU A 113 6.91 11.52 4.96
C GLU A 113 7.45 12.22 3.72
N SER A 114 8.17 13.30 3.93
CA SER A 114 8.99 13.95 2.92
C SER A 114 10.31 14.37 3.54
N GLN A 115 11.42 13.94 2.94
CA GLN A 115 12.78 14.26 3.41
C GLN A 115 13.00 13.93 4.90
N GLY A 116 12.44 12.82 5.38
CA GLY A 116 12.52 12.40 6.78
C GLY A 116 11.59 13.16 7.75
N LYS A 117 10.78 14.09 7.26
CA LYS A 117 9.77 14.80 8.06
C LYS A 117 8.40 14.16 7.87
N VAL A 118 7.73 13.80 8.96
CA VAL A 118 6.36 13.32 8.94
C VAL A 118 5.42 14.47 8.58
N LEU A 119 4.63 14.29 7.54
CA LEU A 119 3.62 15.23 7.07
C LEU A 119 2.24 14.86 7.59
N ALA A 120 1.90 13.58 7.54
CA ALA A 120 0.65 13.04 8.05
C ALA A 120 0.88 11.64 8.61
N SER A 121 0.17 11.27 9.66
CA SER A 121 0.19 9.90 10.19
C SER A 121 -1.04 9.66 11.04
N GLY A 122 -1.47 8.42 11.13
CA GLY A 122 -2.59 8.03 11.96
C GLY A 122 -2.94 6.55 11.85
N GLU A 123 -3.94 6.15 12.62
CA GLU A 123 -4.64 4.90 12.45
C GLU A 123 -6.02 5.20 11.86
N ALA A 124 -6.42 4.42 10.88
CA ALA A 124 -7.69 4.60 10.21
C ALA A 124 -8.43 3.26 10.12
N ARG A 125 -9.72 3.31 10.42
CA ARG A 125 -10.67 2.28 10.03
C ARG A 125 -11.36 2.77 8.76
N VAL A 126 -11.02 2.19 7.65
CA VAL A 126 -11.56 2.53 6.33
C VAL A 126 -12.67 1.55 6.02
N ASP A 127 -13.89 2.02 5.84
CA ASP A 127 -15.04 1.18 5.53
C ASP A 127 -15.99 1.86 4.52
N ASP A 128 -16.77 1.06 3.78
CA ASP A 128 -17.79 1.56 2.87
C ASP A 128 -19.10 0.78 3.01
N LYS A 129 -19.97 1.25 3.88
CA LYS A 129 -21.28 0.61 4.17
C LYS A 129 -22.26 0.66 3.01
N SER A 130 -22.01 1.53 2.03
CA SER A 130 -22.85 1.70 0.84
C SER A 130 -22.12 1.27 -0.44
N TYR A 131 -21.20 0.33 -0.33
CA TYR A 131 -20.29 -0.08 -1.40
C TYR A 131 -20.98 -0.53 -2.70
N LEU A 132 -22.20 -1.05 -2.62
CA LEU A 132 -23.02 -1.44 -3.79
C LEU A 132 -23.78 -0.26 -4.39
N ASP A 133 -24.05 0.79 -3.59
CA ASP A 133 -24.87 1.94 -4.04
C ASP A 133 -24.02 3.01 -4.76
N HIS A 134 -22.72 2.97 -4.60
CA HIS A 134 -21.81 3.93 -5.20
C HIS A 134 -21.35 3.51 -6.60
N PHE A 135 -21.16 4.50 -7.49
CA PHE A 135 -20.49 4.25 -8.76
C PHE A 135 -19.08 3.70 -8.52
N ASN A 136 -18.78 2.56 -9.13
CA ASN A 136 -17.48 1.94 -9.04
C ASN A 136 -16.76 2.01 -10.39
N ARG A 137 -15.62 2.72 -10.43
CA ARG A 137 -14.80 2.89 -11.63
C ARG A 137 -14.06 1.62 -12.07
N TYR A 138 -13.92 0.66 -11.15
CA TYR A 138 -13.33 -0.64 -11.47
C TYR A 138 -14.35 -1.52 -12.17
N SER A 139 -13.89 -2.30 -13.16
CA SER A 139 -14.79 -3.18 -13.93
C SER A 139 -15.45 -4.23 -13.02
N ALA A 140 -16.55 -4.82 -13.50
CA ALA A 140 -17.24 -5.87 -12.75
C ALA A 140 -16.37 -7.12 -12.52
N ASN A 141 -15.40 -7.35 -13.40
CA ASN A 141 -14.49 -8.49 -13.34
C ASN A 141 -13.20 -8.18 -12.57
N GLU A 142 -13.03 -6.93 -12.08
CA GLU A 142 -11.86 -6.56 -11.29
C GLU A 142 -11.96 -7.15 -9.90
N SER A 143 -10.91 -7.87 -9.50
CA SER A 143 -10.76 -8.38 -8.14
C SER A 143 -10.63 -7.24 -7.14
N LEU A 144 -11.22 -7.40 -5.95
CA LEU A 144 -11.18 -6.41 -4.85
C LEU A 144 -11.64 -5.00 -5.30
N ARG A 145 -12.58 -4.92 -6.26
CA ARG A 145 -13.04 -3.65 -6.83
C ARG A 145 -13.64 -2.70 -5.80
N TYR A 146 -14.25 -3.23 -4.76
CA TYR A 146 -14.90 -2.45 -3.71
C TYR A 146 -13.88 -1.93 -2.71
N GLU A 147 -12.95 -2.79 -2.30
CA GLU A 147 -11.83 -2.44 -1.44
C GLU A 147 -10.93 -1.39 -2.10
N LYS A 148 -10.57 -1.60 -3.36
CA LYS A 148 -9.77 -0.65 -4.15
C LYS A 148 -10.45 0.72 -4.22
N ARG A 149 -11.76 0.76 -4.50
CA ARG A 149 -12.50 2.01 -4.52
C ARG A 149 -12.55 2.69 -3.15
N MET A 150 -12.84 1.93 -2.10
CA MET A 150 -12.85 2.41 -0.72
C MET A 150 -11.50 3.03 -0.32
N LEU A 151 -10.40 2.36 -0.65
CA LEU A 151 -9.05 2.86 -0.41
C LEU A 151 -8.72 4.10 -1.24
N ASP A 152 -9.19 4.19 -2.47
CA ASP A 152 -9.06 5.41 -3.29
C ASP A 152 -9.74 6.62 -2.64
N ASP A 153 -10.91 6.43 -2.06
CA ASP A 153 -11.66 7.51 -1.42
C ASP A 153 -11.01 7.90 -0.07
N TRP A 154 -10.54 6.93 0.71
CA TRP A 154 -9.74 7.18 1.91
C TRP A 154 -8.47 7.98 1.57
N PHE A 155 -7.72 7.58 0.54
CA PHE A 155 -6.46 8.21 0.18
C PHE A 155 -6.63 9.68 -0.20
N LYS A 156 -7.76 10.08 -0.80
CA LYS A 156 -8.08 11.49 -1.04
C LYS A 156 -8.14 12.30 0.26
N THR A 157 -8.59 11.70 1.36
CA THR A 157 -8.59 12.37 2.66
C THR A 157 -7.18 12.57 3.21
N VAL A 158 -6.27 11.63 2.93
CA VAL A 158 -4.85 11.74 3.31
C VAL A 158 -4.15 12.84 2.52
N LEU A 159 -4.47 12.98 1.22
CA LEU A 159 -3.89 14.03 0.36
C LEU A 159 -4.34 15.44 0.73
N ASN A 160 -5.47 15.60 1.41
CA ASN A 160 -6.06 16.89 1.77
C ASN A 160 -5.70 17.36 3.21
N GLN A 161 -4.84 16.62 3.91
CA GLN A 161 -4.30 16.99 5.22
C GLN A 161 -3.01 17.77 5.08
#